data_ee83131f66b8a3a0da4904e1c31774ab
#
_entry.id   ee83131f66b8a3a0da4904e1c31774ab
#
_cell.length_a   1.000
_cell.length_b   1.000
_cell.length_c   1.000
_cell.angle_alpha   90.00
_cell.angle_beta   90.00
_cell.angle_gamma   90.00
#
_symmetry.space_group_name_H-M   'P 1'
#
loop_
_entity.id
_entity.type
_entity.pdbx_description
1 polymer ?
#
loop_
_entity_poly.entity_id
_entity_poly.type
_entity_poly.pdbx_seq_one_letter_code
_entity_poly.pdbx_strand_id
1 'polypeptide(L)'
;MSYFKLKNGEKLYYEDVGSGKDTIVMLHGWTSSHYIYTEPADILKEKARCIIYDHRGHSGSKSANKEKVTMETLARDLNEIIIALNLKNITLVGWSMGACAVLNYVRLFGCNALRQIVLCDMSPKLINDESWKLGLYKGQYTQQDREIDERKSSFSQYKKFILATAPSLGELPRFLLGTQLLKRLMKCDIGVIKNLSQIMEDQDNRNVVGEITVPLRYFYPTPGSIFSPELEQWYRKNAVSDFQSAEFPNSTHLLIAENPRHFAEEIEKLLK
;
A
#
# COMPACT_ATOMS: atom_id res chain seq x y z
N MET A 1 -6.83 22.34 -3.00
CA MET A 1 -5.91 21.29 -3.46
C MET A 1 -4.53 21.64 -2.96
N SER A 2 -3.94 20.81 -2.12
CA SER A 2 -2.64 21.08 -1.51
C SER A 2 -1.56 20.20 -2.15
N TYR A 3 -0.41 20.81 -2.42
CA TYR A 3 0.76 20.12 -2.96
C TYR A 3 1.94 20.30 -2.03
N PHE A 4 2.57 19.21 -1.68
CA PHE A 4 3.87 19.21 -1.02
C PHE A 4 4.98 19.25 -2.08
N LYS A 5 5.90 20.20 -1.97
CA LYS A 5 7.05 20.29 -2.88
C LYS A 5 8.25 19.59 -2.23
N LEU A 6 8.69 18.51 -2.87
CA LEU A 6 9.88 17.76 -2.46
C LEU A 6 11.17 18.55 -2.76
N LYS A 7 12.26 18.19 -2.10
CA LYS A 7 13.59 18.83 -2.29
C LYS A 7 14.09 18.77 -3.73
N ASN A 8 13.75 17.69 -4.45
CA ASN A 8 14.11 17.54 -5.87
C ASN A 8 13.17 18.29 -6.85
N GLY A 9 12.21 19.07 -6.32
CA GLY A 9 11.29 19.90 -7.11
C GLY A 9 10.00 19.20 -7.52
N GLU A 10 9.87 17.89 -7.33
CA GLU A 10 8.62 17.15 -7.57
C GLU A 10 7.53 17.62 -6.61
N LYS A 11 6.27 17.43 -7.02
CA LYS A 11 5.10 17.80 -6.23
C LYS A 11 4.24 16.58 -5.95
N LEU A 12 3.93 16.36 -4.69
CA LEU A 12 2.98 15.34 -4.26
C LEU A 12 1.67 16.00 -3.84
N TYR A 13 0.57 15.52 -4.41
CA TYR A 13 -0.75 15.90 -3.93
C TYR A 13 -1.01 15.26 -2.57
N TYR A 14 -1.51 16.03 -1.62
CA TYR A 14 -1.91 15.51 -0.31
C TYR A 14 -3.13 16.22 0.24
N GLU A 15 -3.78 15.56 1.16
CA GLU A 15 -4.84 16.11 2.00
C GLU A 15 -4.45 15.93 3.47
N ASP A 16 -4.75 16.95 4.25
CA ASP A 16 -4.53 17.03 5.70
C ASP A 16 -5.91 17.21 6.33
N VAL A 17 -6.48 16.13 6.84
CA VAL A 17 -7.88 16.03 7.25
C VAL A 17 -7.96 15.80 8.74
N GLY A 18 -8.77 16.62 9.43
CA GLY A 18 -8.98 16.51 10.88
C GLY A 18 -7.92 17.21 11.71
N SER A 19 -8.15 17.26 13.03
CA SER A 19 -7.31 17.97 13.99
C SER A 19 -7.17 17.25 15.34
N GLY A 20 -7.48 15.96 15.39
CA GLY A 20 -7.34 15.12 16.58
C GLY A 20 -5.87 15.00 17.05
N LYS A 21 -5.69 14.48 18.25
CA LYS A 21 -4.35 14.39 18.89
C LYS A 21 -3.44 13.37 18.19
N ASP A 22 -4.02 12.30 17.69
CA ASP A 22 -3.29 11.24 16.99
C ASP A 22 -3.07 11.60 15.53
N THR A 23 -1.89 11.29 15.00
CA THR A 23 -1.55 11.51 13.61
C THR A 23 -1.51 10.18 12.87
N ILE A 24 -2.24 10.09 11.76
CA ILE A 24 -2.27 8.93 10.89
C ILE A 24 -1.75 9.34 9.51
N VAL A 25 -0.80 8.58 8.97
CA VAL A 25 -0.33 8.75 7.58
C VAL A 25 -0.69 7.50 6.80
N MET A 26 -1.42 7.63 5.69
CA MET A 26 -1.97 6.51 4.93
C MET A 26 -1.46 6.48 3.49
N LEU A 27 -0.88 5.34 3.11
CA LEU A 27 -0.22 5.08 1.84
C LEU A 27 -1.02 4.10 1.00
N HIS A 28 -1.44 4.55 -0.19
CA HIS A 28 -2.25 3.75 -1.11
C HIS A 28 -1.45 2.68 -1.89
N GLY A 29 -2.17 1.73 -2.47
CA GLY A 29 -1.62 0.65 -3.29
C GLY A 29 -1.29 1.05 -4.74
N TRP A 30 -0.70 0.12 -5.49
CA TRP A 30 -0.34 0.26 -6.89
C TRP A 30 -1.56 0.61 -7.76
N THR A 31 -1.39 1.58 -8.66
CA THR A 31 -2.45 2.14 -9.52
C THR A 31 -3.68 2.73 -8.82
N SER A 32 -3.60 2.92 -7.50
CA SER A 32 -4.62 3.56 -6.68
C SER A 32 -4.32 5.05 -6.47
N SER A 33 -4.92 5.66 -5.46
CA SER A 33 -4.71 7.05 -5.08
C SER A 33 -5.20 7.30 -3.64
N HIS A 34 -4.98 8.51 -3.11
CA HIS A 34 -5.50 8.97 -1.83
C HIS A 34 -7.00 8.73 -1.66
N TYR A 35 -7.78 8.69 -2.75
CA TYR A 35 -9.24 8.48 -2.71
C TYR A 35 -9.68 7.23 -1.95
N ILE A 36 -8.85 6.19 -1.88
CA ILE A 36 -9.20 4.97 -1.11
C ILE A 36 -9.35 5.26 0.39
N TYR A 37 -8.72 6.32 0.87
CA TYR A 37 -8.71 6.73 2.27
C TYR A 37 -9.60 7.94 2.58
N THR A 38 -10.26 8.55 1.59
CA THR A 38 -11.07 9.76 1.80
C THR A 38 -12.20 9.51 2.79
N GLU A 39 -12.97 8.44 2.63
CA GLU A 39 -14.06 8.11 3.56
C GLU A 39 -13.53 7.71 4.95
N PRO A 40 -12.55 6.81 5.10
CA PRO A 40 -11.92 6.56 6.39
C PRO A 40 -11.38 7.81 7.09
N ALA A 41 -10.70 8.70 6.36
CA ALA A 41 -10.18 9.94 6.93
C ALA A 41 -11.31 10.87 7.41
N ASP A 42 -12.40 10.97 6.65
CA ASP A 42 -13.56 11.77 7.04
C ASP A 42 -14.26 11.23 8.31
N ILE A 43 -14.32 9.90 8.46
CA ILE A 43 -14.84 9.26 9.68
C ILE A 43 -13.94 9.55 10.89
N LEU A 44 -12.62 9.53 10.70
CA LEU A 44 -11.62 9.68 11.77
C LEU A 44 -11.29 11.14 12.11
N LYS A 45 -11.71 12.13 11.33
CA LYS A 45 -11.25 13.53 11.40
C LYS A 45 -11.44 14.23 12.74
N GLU A 46 -12.44 13.84 13.53
CA GLU A 46 -12.68 14.41 14.87
C GLU A 46 -11.74 13.82 15.93
N LYS A 47 -11.14 12.65 15.67
CA LYS A 47 -10.29 11.90 16.60
C LYS A 47 -8.82 11.94 16.22
N ALA A 48 -8.52 12.05 14.94
CA ALA A 48 -7.17 12.02 14.42
C ALA A 48 -6.96 13.08 13.33
N ARG A 49 -5.69 13.47 13.15
CA ARG A 49 -5.20 14.18 11.97
C ARG A 49 -4.74 13.16 10.96
N CYS A 50 -5.41 13.07 9.83
CA CYS A 50 -5.16 12.12 8.75
C CYS A 50 -4.41 12.78 7.60
N ILE A 51 -3.22 12.30 7.27
CA ILE A 51 -2.45 12.69 6.09
C ILE A 51 -2.61 11.58 5.06
N ILE A 52 -3.26 11.91 3.95
CA ILE A 52 -3.43 11.02 2.79
C ILE A 52 -2.80 11.69 1.57
N TYR A 53 -2.02 10.96 0.79
CA TYR A 53 -1.34 11.56 -0.36
C TYR A 53 -1.24 10.58 -1.52
N ASP A 54 -1.03 11.12 -2.72
CA ASP A 54 -0.75 10.32 -3.91
C ASP A 54 0.75 10.07 -4.03
N HIS A 55 1.13 8.81 -4.14
CA HIS A 55 2.49 8.44 -4.47
C HIS A 55 2.91 9.03 -5.80
N ARG A 56 4.21 9.32 -5.96
CA ARG A 56 4.82 9.76 -7.20
C ARG A 56 4.38 8.86 -8.38
N GLY A 57 3.99 9.49 -9.48
CA GLY A 57 3.47 8.82 -10.68
C GLY A 57 2.00 8.39 -10.60
N HIS A 58 1.29 8.70 -9.52
CA HIS A 58 -0.11 8.38 -9.34
C HIS A 58 -0.98 9.63 -9.21
N SER A 59 -2.16 9.59 -9.82
CA SER A 59 -3.25 10.58 -9.70
C SER A 59 -2.77 12.05 -9.74
N GLY A 60 -2.91 12.80 -8.65
CA GLY A 60 -2.49 14.19 -8.54
C GLY A 60 -0.97 14.38 -8.49
N SER A 61 -0.19 13.33 -8.28
CA SER A 61 1.28 13.34 -8.17
C SER A 61 1.97 12.78 -9.41
N LYS A 62 1.45 13.07 -10.60
CA LYS A 62 2.12 12.67 -11.85
C LYS A 62 3.51 13.30 -11.89
N SER A 63 4.52 12.46 -12.04
CA SER A 63 5.92 12.91 -12.06
C SER A 63 6.23 13.65 -13.36
N ALA A 64 6.83 14.82 -13.25
CA ALA A 64 7.42 15.53 -14.37
C ALA A 64 8.85 15.03 -14.67
N ASN A 65 9.48 14.39 -13.68
CA ASN A 65 10.83 13.87 -13.78
C ASN A 65 10.80 12.42 -14.31
N LYS A 66 11.67 12.14 -15.28
CA LYS A 66 11.84 10.81 -15.87
C LYS A 66 12.78 9.90 -15.07
N GLU A 67 13.21 10.34 -13.88
CA GLU A 67 14.04 9.49 -13.01
C GLU A 67 13.30 8.21 -12.62
N LYS A 68 14.08 7.15 -12.46
CA LYS A 68 13.56 5.85 -12.08
C LYS A 68 12.98 5.90 -10.66
N VAL A 69 11.66 5.85 -10.54
CA VAL A 69 10.96 5.80 -9.25
C VAL A 69 11.05 4.38 -8.68
N THR A 70 11.57 4.26 -7.44
CA THR A 70 11.75 2.99 -6.73
C THR A 70 10.95 2.97 -5.44
N MET A 71 10.87 1.83 -4.74
CA MET A 71 10.28 1.78 -3.40
C MET A 71 11.06 2.64 -2.40
N GLU A 72 12.37 2.73 -2.55
CA GLU A 72 13.19 3.65 -1.75
C GLU A 72 12.86 5.12 -2.06
N THR A 73 12.57 5.45 -3.32
CA THR A 73 12.10 6.79 -3.68
C THR A 73 10.80 7.12 -2.93
N LEU A 74 9.81 6.19 -2.91
CA LEU A 74 8.56 6.40 -2.18
C LEU A 74 8.78 6.54 -0.68
N ALA A 75 9.71 5.77 -0.10
CA ALA A 75 10.07 5.87 1.31
C ALA A 75 10.75 7.21 1.66
N ARG A 76 11.60 7.74 0.77
CA ARG A 76 12.23 9.06 0.94
C ARG A 76 11.21 10.19 0.79
N ASP A 77 10.28 10.09 -0.15
CA ASP A 77 9.18 11.04 -0.31
C ASP A 77 8.33 11.10 0.97
N LEU A 78 7.98 9.94 1.54
CA LEU A 78 7.29 9.85 2.83
C LEU A 78 8.08 10.52 3.95
N ASN A 79 9.38 10.27 4.04
CA ASN A 79 10.24 10.88 5.05
C ASN A 79 10.30 12.41 4.90
N GLU A 80 10.33 12.93 3.69
CA GLU A 80 10.27 14.39 3.46
C GLU A 80 8.94 14.99 3.93
N ILE A 81 7.81 14.32 3.69
CA ILE A 81 6.49 14.72 4.20
C ILE A 81 6.49 14.74 5.74
N ILE A 82 6.98 13.66 6.37
CA ILE A 82 7.05 13.53 7.84
C ILE A 82 7.85 14.68 8.45
N ILE A 83 9.02 14.98 7.91
CA ILE A 83 9.89 16.06 8.40
C ILE A 83 9.25 17.42 8.20
N ALA A 84 8.74 17.71 7.01
CA ALA A 84 8.24 19.03 6.68
C ALA A 84 6.94 19.39 7.40
N LEU A 85 6.07 18.40 7.66
CA LEU A 85 4.86 18.58 8.46
C LEU A 85 5.12 18.42 9.98
N ASN A 86 6.40 18.21 10.37
CA ASN A 86 6.83 17.97 11.75
C ASN A 86 6.00 16.88 12.46
N LEU A 87 5.73 15.79 11.75
CA LEU A 87 4.90 14.70 12.26
C LEU A 87 5.71 13.83 13.23
N LYS A 88 5.07 13.45 14.35
CA LYS A 88 5.65 12.59 15.40
C LYS A 88 4.59 11.64 15.94
N ASN A 89 5.04 10.53 16.50
CA ASN A 89 4.14 9.51 17.07
C ASN A 89 3.06 9.05 16.06
N ILE A 90 3.50 8.75 14.85
CA ILE A 90 2.63 8.48 13.70
C ILE A 90 2.10 7.06 13.76
N THR A 91 0.80 6.87 13.56
CA THR A 91 0.25 5.60 13.06
C THR A 91 0.47 5.56 11.55
N LEU A 92 1.42 4.76 11.10
CA LEU A 92 1.77 4.65 9.69
C LEU A 92 1.04 3.47 9.06
N VAL A 93 0.16 3.75 8.11
CA VAL A 93 -0.70 2.76 7.45
C VAL A 93 -0.27 2.60 6.00
N GLY A 94 -0.03 1.37 5.59
CA GLY A 94 0.25 1.05 4.19
C GLY A 94 -0.63 -0.08 3.68
N TRP A 95 -1.26 0.13 2.53
CA TRP A 95 -2.02 -0.91 1.84
C TRP A 95 -1.30 -1.34 0.56
N SER A 96 -1.11 -2.67 0.38
CA SER A 96 -0.51 -3.23 -0.83
C SER A 96 0.87 -2.58 -1.11
N MET A 97 1.09 -1.96 -2.26
CA MET A 97 2.31 -1.18 -2.56
C MET A 97 2.66 -0.18 -1.44
N GLY A 98 1.66 0.46 -0.83
CA GLY A 98 1.88 1.36 0.31
C GLY A 98 2.51 0.65 1.49
N ALA A 99 2.14 -0.61 1.77
CA ALA A 99 2.77 -1.42 2.81
C ALA A 99 4.23 -1.77 2.45
N CYS A 100 4.52 -2.03 1.18
CA CYS A 100 5.89 -2.20 0.71
C CYS A 100 6.72 -0.92 0.91
N ALA A 101 6.15 0.26 0.63
CA ALA A 101 6.79 1.55 0.89
C ALA A 101 7.03 1.79 2.39
N VAL A 102 6.11 1.37 3.27
CA VAL A 102 6.28 1.40 4.74
C VAL A 102 7.46 0.52 5.18
N LEU A 103 7.58 -0.71 4.67
CA LEU A 103 8.72 -1.58 4.99
C LEU A 103 10.04 -0.95 4.52
N ASN A 104 10.07 -0.34 3.32
CA ASN A 104 11.24 0.40 2.86
C ASN A 104 11.55 1.63 3.69
N TYR A 105 10.52 2.32 4.23
CA TYR A 105 10.71 3.42 5.17
C TYR A 105 11.40 2.94 6.45
N VAL A 106 10.94 1.85 7.04
CA VAL A 106 11.57 1.26 8.25
C VAL A 106 13.02 0.90 7.98
N ARG A 107 13.31 0.24 6.85
CA ARG A 107 14.67 -0.13 6.46
C ARG A 107 15.62 1.08 6.35
N LEU A 108 15.14 2.22 5.84
CA LEU A 108 15.96 3.41 5.60
C LEU A 108 16.04 4.36 6.79
N PHE A 109 14.98 4.46 7.59
CA PHE A 109 14.82 5.50 8.59
C PHE A 109 14.47 4.98 10.00
N GLY A 110 14.22 3.68 10.13
CA GLY A 110 13.79 3.07 11.40
C GLY A 110 12.39 3.50 11.83
N CYS A 111 12.09 3.32 13.12
CA CYS A 111 10.77 3.54 13.69
C CYS A 111 10.64 4.79 14.58
N ASN A 112 11.66 5.65 14.67
CA ASN A 112 11.71 6.74 15.68
C ASN A 112 10.56 7.76 15.57
N ALA A 113 10.04 8.02 14.35
CA ALA A 113 8.89 8.90 14.15
C ALA A 113 7.54 8.21 14.37
N LEU A 114 7.54 6.88 14.50
CA LEU A 114 6.36 6.05 14.48
C LEU A 114 5.92 5.69 15.91
N ARG A 115 4.61 5.64 16.09
CA ARG A 115 3.97 5.05 17.25
C ARG A 115 3.62 3.59 17.01
N GLN A 116 3.16 3.28 15.79
CA GLN A 116 2.80 1.94 15.35
C GLN A 116 2.72 1.88 13.82
N ILE A 117 2.71 0.68 13.30
CA ILE A 117 2.58 0.39 11.87
C ILE A 117 1.35 -0.49 11.64
N VAL A 118 0.58 -0.18 10.59
CA VAL A 118 -0.52 -1.00 10.09
C VAL A 118 -0.21 -1.41 8.64
N LEU A 119 -0.03 -2.69 8.39
CA LEU A 119 0.13 -3.26 7.05
C LEU A 119 -1.19 -3.90 6.61
N CYS A 120 -1.73 -3.47 5.47
CA CYS A 120 -2.98 -3.99 4.95
C CYS A 120 -2.72 -4.85 3.72
N ASP A 121 -3.01 -6.14 3.84
CA ASP A 121 -2.96 -7.18 2.81
C ASP A 121 -1.73 -7.08 1.88
N MET A 122 -0.56 -7.29 2.47
CA MET A 122 0.73 -7.28 1.75
C MET A 122 1.68 -8.31 2.31
N SER A 123 2.32 -9.06 1.42
CA SER A 123 3.42 -9.96 1.73
C SER A 123 4.76 -9.22 1.67
N PRO A 124 5.72 -9.48 2.57
CA PRO A 124 7.03 -8.84 2.55
C PRO A 124 7.90 -9.29 1.36
N LYS A 125 7.54 -10.39 0.69
CA LYS A 125 8.15 -10.88 -0.54
C LYS A 125 7.07 -11.39 -1.48
N LEU A 126 7.09 -10.93 -2.73
CA LEU A 126 6.01 -11.23 -3.69
C LEU A 126 6.25 -12.51 -4.49
N ILE A 127 7.49 -12.75 -4.94
CA ILE A 127 7.86 -13.93 -5.73
C ILE A 127 8.03 -15.13 -4.81
N ASN A 128 7.38 -16.22 -5.17
CA ASN A 128 7.48 -17.48 -4.44
C ASN A 128 8.66 -18.32 -4.95
N ASP A 129 9.31 -19.02 -4.03
CA ASP A 129 10.38 -19.96 -4.28
C ASP A 129 10.31 -21.14 -3.28
N GLU A 130 11.35 -21.98 -3.22
CA GLU A 130 11.39 -23.10 -2.29
C GLU A 130 11.30 -22.69 -0.82
N SER A 131 11.87 -21.53 -0.48
CA SER A 131 11.90 -20.96 0.88
C SER A 131 10.69 -20.10 1.23
N TRP A 132 9.85 -19.75 0.25
CA TRP A 132 8.74 -18.81 0.42
C TRP A 132 7.51 -19.19 -0.40
N LYS A 133 6.37 -19.41 0.27
CA LYS A 133 5.08 -19.78 -0.33
C LYS A 133 3.94 -18.85 0.04
N LEU A 134 4.26 -17.67 0.60
CA LEU A 134 3.29 -16.69 1.09
C LEU A 134 3.25 -15.40 0.24
N GLY A 135 3.82 -15.44 -0.96
CA GLY A 135 3.80 -14.35 -1.93
C GLY A 135 2.50 -14.31 -2.75
N LEU A 136 2.57 -13.64 -3.90
CA LEU A 136 1.43 -13.39 -4.80
C LEU A 136 0.69 -14.67 -5.20
N TYR A 137 -0.61 -14.48 -5.44
CA TYR A 137 -1.55 -15.50 -5.91
C TYR A 137 -1.55 -16.76 -5.00
N LYS A 138 -1.59 -16.49 -3.67
CA LYS A 138 -1.65 -17.56 -2.65
C LYS A 138 -0.48 -18.54 -2.77
N GLY A 139 0.71 -18.01 -2.98
CA GLY A 139 1.93 -18.81 -3.07
C GLY A 139 2.22 -19.44 -4.43
N GLN A 140 1.47 -19.07 -5.47
CA GLN A 140 1.58 -19.69 -6.81
C GLN A 140 2.43 -18.88 -7.81
N TYR A 141 2.75 -17.62 -7.54
CA TYR A 141 3.50 -16.77 -8.46
C TYR A 141 5.00 -16.91 -8.27
N THR A 142 5.65 -17.53 -9.22
CA THR A 142 7.09 -17.83 -9.21
C THR A 142 7.86 -16.91 -10.14
N GLN A 143 9.18 -16.99 -10.10
CA GLN A 143 10.06 -16.29 -11.05
C GLN A 143 9.75 -16.68 -12.52
N GLN A 144 9.40 -17.95 -12.75
CA GLN A 144 9.02 -18.40 -14.10
C GLN A 144 7.71 -17.75 -14.58
N ASP A 145 6.73 -17.60 -13.68
CA ASP A 145 5.47 -16.91 -14.01
C ASP A 145 5.70 -15.43 -14.32
N ARG A 146 6.59 -14.78 -13.58
CA ARG A 146 7.03 -13.42 -13.85
C ARG A 146 7.62 -13.28 -15.25
N GLU A 147 8.56 -14.14 -15.62
CA GLU A 147 9.19 -14.14 -16.94
C GLU A 147 8.17 -14.34 -18.08
N ILE A 148 7.16 -15.18 -17.85
CA ILE A 148 6.05 -15.36 -18.78
C ILE A 148 5.21 -14.08 -18.88
N ASP A 149 4.92 -13.45 -17.75
CA ASP A 149 4.12 -12.22 -17.71
C ASP A 149 4.87 -11.03 -18.35
N GLU A 150 6.17 -10.90 -18.16
CA GLU A 150 7.00 -9.86 -18.79
C GLU A 150 6.99 -9.89 -20.32
N ARG A 151 6.74 -11.06 -20.92
CA ARG A 151 6.57 -11.22 -22.39
C ARG A 151 5.21 -10.72 -22.91
N LYS A 152 4.25 -10.49 -21.99
CA LYS A 152 2.92 -9.97 -22.32
C LYS A 152 2.92 -8.44 -22.36
N SER A 153 1.92 -7.85 -22.99
CA SER A 153 1.74 -6.40 -22.92
C SER A 153 1.51 -5.93 -21.48
N SER A 154 2.00 -4.74 -21.13
CA SER A 154 1.78 -4.13 -19.80
C SER A 154 0.30 -4.04 -19.44
N PHE A 155 -0.59 -3.82 -20.43
CA PHE A 155 -2.02 -3.84 -20.20
C PHE A 155 -2.55 -5.23 -19.81
N SER A 156 -2.02 -6.30 -20.40
CA SER A 156 -2.41 -7.68 -20.06
C SER A 156 -1.99 -8.05 -18.64
N GLN A 157 -0.77 -7.66 -18.23
CA GLN A 157 -0.27 -7.85 -16.86
C GLN A 157 -1.14 -7.09 -15.86
N TYR A 158 -1.39 -5.81 -16.13
CA TYR A 158 -2.28 -4.97 -15.33
C TYR A 158 -3.68 -5.57 -15.19
N LYS A 159 -4.30 -5.99 -16.31
CA LYS A 159 -5.61 -6.62 -16.28
C LYS A 159 -5.64 -7.88 -15.42
N LYS A 160 -4.63 -8.75 -15.56
CA LYS A 160 -4.50 -9.98 -14.74
C LYS A 160 -4.48 -9.64 -13.24
N PHE A 161 -3.65 -8.68 -12.86
CA PHE A 161 -3.53 -8.25 -11.45
C PHE A 161 -4.85 -7.66 -10.94
N ILE A 162 -5.46 -6.74 -11.66
CA ILE A 162 -6.72 -6.10 -11.23
C ILE A 162 -7.85 -7.11 -11.10
N LEU A 163 -7.96 -8.09 -11.98
CA LEU A 163 -8.98 -9.14 -11.85
C LEU A 163 -8.72 -10.07 -10.67
N ALA A 164 -7.47 -10.29 -10.31
CA ALA A 164 -7.13 -11.06 -9.11
C ALA A 164 -7.44 -10.29 -7.80
N THR A 165 -7.29 -8.96 -7.81
CA THR A 165 -7.54 -8.10 -6.64
C THR A 165 -8.99 -7.64 -6.50
N ALA A 166 -9.77 -7.66 -7.58
CA ALA A 166 -11.16 -7.25 -7.65
C ALA A 166 -11.94 -8.18 -8.60
N PRO A 167 -12.20 -9.44 -8.18
CA PRO A 167 -12.83 -10.45 -9.04
C PRO A 167 -14.18 -10.05 -9.63
N SER A 168 -14.98 -9.27 -8.89
CA SER A 168 -16.28 -8.76 -9.33
C SER A 168 -16.20 -7.91 -10.61
N LEU A 169 -15.06 -7.30 -10.90
CA LEU A 169 -14.86 -6.61 -12.17
C LEU A 169 -14.87 -7.57 -13.38
N GLY A 170 -14.57 -8.86 -13.18
CA GLY A 170 -14.66 -9.88 -14.22
C GLY A 170 -16.07 -10.17 -14.71
N GLU A 171 -17.08 -9.85 -13.91
CA GLU A 171 -18.49 -9.98 -14.24
C GLU A 171 -19.00 -8.87 -15.17
N LEU A 172 -18.23 -7.78 -15.30
CA LEU A 172 -18.59 -6.68 -16.19
C LEU A 172 -18.47 -7.07 -17.68
N PRO A 173 -19.37 -6.56 -18.53
CA PRO A 173 -19.21 -6.67 -19.98
C PRO A 173 -17.81 -6.20 -20.41
N ARG A 174 -17.17 -6.88 -21.37
CA ARG A 174 -15.78 -6.62 -21.82
C ARG A 174 -15.50 -5.14 -22.11
N PHE A 175 -16.47 -4.46 -22.71
CA PHE A 175 -16.37 -3.02 -23.03
C PHE A 175 -16.28 -2.17 -21.75
N LEU A 176 -17.16 -2.42 -20.77
CA LEU A 176 -17.17 -1.68 -19.51
C LEU A 176 -15.91 -1.95 -18.69
N LEU A 177 -15.48 -3.21 -18.62
CA LEU A 177 -14.22 -3.58 -17.98
C LEU A 177 -13.04 -2.82 -18.61
N GLY A 178 -12.92 -2.85 -19.93
CA GLY A 178 -11.85 -2.13 -20.65
C GLY A 178 -11.86 -0.63 -20.34
N THR A 179 -13.04 -0.01 -20.34
CA THR A 179 -13.21 1.42 -20.03
C THR A 179 -12.77 1.73 -18.59
N GLN A 180 -13.15 0.92 -17.60
CA GLN A 180 -12.76 1.11 -16.20
C GLN A 180 -11.24 0.95 -16.00
N LEU A 181 -10.66 -0.07 -16.62
CA LEU A 181 -9.21 -0.29 -16.56
C LEU A 181 -8.43 0.89 -17.17
N LEU A 182 -8.86 1.37 -18.34
CA LEU A 182 -8.23 2.54 -18.99
C LEU A 182 -8.37 3.80 -18.15
N LYS A 183 -9.55 4.09 -17.57
CA LYS A 183 -9.74 5.26 -16.71
C LYS A 183 -8.79 5.27 -15.50
N ARG A 184 -8.53 4.10 -14.91
CA ARG A 184 -7.55 3.98 -13.81
C ARG A 184 -6.12 4.22 -14.29
N LEU A 185 -5.71 3.57 -15.38
CA LEU A 185 -4.38 3.75 -15.96
C LEU A 185 -4.10 5.19 -16.40
N MET A 186 -5.09 5.89 -16.97
CA MET A 186 -4.93 7.29 -17.39
C MET A 186 -4.63 8.24 -16.23
N LYS A 187 -4.92 7.85 -14.99
CA LYS A 187 -4.55 8.61 -13.78
C LYS A 187 -3.11 8.39 -13.34
N CYS A 188 -2.39 7.45 -13.95
CA CYS A 188 -1.03 7.10 -13.56
C CYS A 188 -0.01 7.43 -14.67
N ASP A 189 1.24 7.60 -14.29
CA ASP A 189 2.36 7.56 -15.21
C ASP A 189 2.70 6.09 -15.51
N ILE A 190 2.48 5.67 -16.76
CA ILE A 190 2.66 4.27 -17.19
C ILE A 190 4.09 3.77 -16.95
N GLY A 191 5.10 4.63 -17.20
CA GLY A 191 6.50 4.29 -16.99
C GLY A 191 6.80 4.04 -15.51
N VAL A 192 6.28 4.91 -14.64
CA VAL A 192 6.46 4.79 -13.19
C VAL A 192 5.78 3.53 -12.65
N ILE A 193 4.50 3.29 -12.97
CA ILE A 193 3.78 2.13 -12.43
C ILE A 193 4.35 0.80 -12.91
N LYS A 194 4.82 0.72 -14.16
CA LYS A 194 5.51 -0.47 -14.68
C LYS A 194 6.78 -0.74 -13.90
N ASN A 195 7.61 0.28 -13.69
CA ASN A 195 8.85 0.17 -12.96
C ASN A 195 8.62 -0.23 -11.48
N LEU A 196 7.64 0.38 -10.82
CA LEU A 196 7.30 0.05 -9.44
C LEU A 196 6.80 -1.39 -9.29
N SER A 197 6.02 -1.91 -10.24
CA SER A 197 5.59 -3.32 -10.25
C SER A 197 6.78 -4.26 -10.25
N GLN A 198 7.73 -4.05 -11.16
CA GLN A 198 8.93 -4.88 -11.26
C GLN A 198 9.79 -4.82 -10.00
N ILE A 199 10.00 -3.62 -9.46
CA ILE A 199 10.80 -3.43 -8.24
C ILE A 199 10.14 -4.06 -7.02
N MET A 200 8.80 -4.00 -6.89
CA MET A 200 8.12 -4.70 -5.79
C MET A 200 8.33 -6.22 -5.86
N GLU A 201 8.33 -6.78 -7.06
CA GLU A 201 8.56 -8.21 -7.25
C GLU A 201 10.00 -8.62 -6.94
N ASP A 202 10.99 -7.72 -7.13
CA ASP A 202 12.40 -7.96 -6.82
C ASP A 202 12.73 -7.89 -5.33
N GLN A 203 11.83 -7.31 -4.51
CA GLN A 203 12.13 -7.06 -3.10
C GLN A 203 11.87 -8.28 -2.21
N ASP A 204 12.77 -8.44 -1.23
CA ASP A 204 12.60 -9.30 -0.07
C ASP A 204 12.74 -8.46 1.20
N ASN A 205 11.61 -8.13 1.80
CA ASN A 205 11.53 -7.33 3.02
C ASN A 205 11.25 -8.19 4.27
N ARG A 206 11.44 -9.52 4.20
CA ARG A 206 11.16 -10.42 5.34
C ARG A 206 11.99 -10.05 6.57
N ASN A 207 13.25 -9.69 6.39
CA ASN A 207 14.12 -9.27 7.48
C ASN A 207 13.67 -7.96 8.13
N VAL A 208 13.09 -7.04 7.35
CA VAL A 208 12.63 -5.73 7.85
C VAL A 208 11.49 -5.88 8.86
N VAL A 209 10.68 -6.95 8.78
CA VAL A 209 9.63 -7.22 9.76
C VAL A 209 10.23 -7.42 11.15
N GLY A 210 11.39 -8.07 11.26
CA GLY A 210 12.17 -8.21 12.51
C GLY A 210 12.86 -6.93 12.99
N GLU A 211 12.86 -5.85 12.20
CA GLU A 211 13.42 -4.54 12.58
C GLU A 211 12.34 -3.57 13.08
N ILE A 212 11.05 -3.94 13.00
CA ILE A 212 9.93 -3.11 13.46
C ILE A 212 9.86 -3.15 14.99
N THR A 213 10.35 -2.08 15.64
CA THR A 213 10.42 -1.96 17.10
C THR A 213 9.18 -1.34 17.74
N VAL A 214 8.22 -0.89 16.94
CA VAL A 214 6.92 -0.35 17.38
C VAL A 214 5.81 -1.36 17.13
N PRO A 215 4.64 -1.27 17.82
CA PRO A 215 3.53 -2.17 17.59
C PRO A 215 3.21 -2.36 16.09
N LEU A 216 3.08 -3.61 15.67
CA LEU A 216 2.75 -3.99 14.30
C LEU A 216 1.32 -4.53 14.23
N ARG A 217 0.54 -4.02 13.31
CA ARG A 217 -0.83 -4.44 13.02
C ARG A 217 -0.91 -4.98 11.60
N TYR A 218 -1.62 -6.10 11.40
CA TYR A 218 -1.84 -6.67 10.09
C TYR A 218 -3.34 -6.81 9.80
N PHE A 219 -3.82 -6.07 8.81
CA PHE A 219 -5.22 -6.11 8.36
C PHE A 219 -5.32 -6.95 7.10
N TYR A 220 -6.18 -7.95 7.09
CA TYR A 220 -6.28 -8.89 5.98
C TYR A 220 -7.73 -9.25 5.63
N PRO A 221 -8.04 -9.37 4.34
CA PRO A 221 -9.38 -9.74 3.89
C PRO A 221 -9.56 -11.26 3.89
N THR A 222 -10.78 -11.70 4.12
CA THR A 222 -11.19 -13.10 3.97
C THR A 222 -12.49 -13.20 3.18
N PRO A 223 -12.60 -14.17 2.27
CA PRO A 223 -11.57 -15.10 1.76
C PRO A 223 -10.75 -14.50 0.61
N GLY A 224 -10.94 -13.21 0.28
CA GLY A 224 -10.52 -12.59 -0.98
C GLY A 224 -9.11 -11.99 -1.01
N SER A 225 -8.23 -12.31 -0.04
CA SER A 225 -6.81 -11.97 -0.14
C SER A 225 -6.16 -12.59 -1.39
N ILE A 226 -5.24 -11.85 -2.01
CA ILE A 226 -4.35 -12.40 -3.05
C ILE A 226 -3.15 -13.15 -2.46
N PHE A 227 -3.00 -13.11 -1.15
CA PHE A 227 -1.99 -13.83 -0.38
C PHE A 227 -2.58 -15.02 0.35
N SER A 228 -1.72 -15.92 0.82
CA SER A 228 -2.12 -17.07 1.61
C SER A 228 -2.61 -16.67 3.01
N PRO A 229 -3.64 -17.34 3.57
CA PRO A 229 -4.10 -17.08 4.94
C PRO A 229 -3.01 -17.25 6.00
N GLU A 230 -2.02 -18.13 5.76
CA GLU A 230 -0.90 -18.38 6.64
C GLU A 230 0.06 -17.18 6.77
N LEU A 231 -0.10 -16.16 5.94
CA LEU A 231 0.71 -14.94 6.01
C LEU A 231 0.52 -14.20 7.33
N GLU A 232 -0.70 -14.18 7.89
CA GLU A 232 -0.97 -13.62 9.21
C GLU A 232 -0.15 -14.32 10.30
N GLN A 233 -0.13 -15.65 10.29
CA GLN A 233 0.63 -16.44 11.26
C GLN A 233 2.14 -16.22 11.10
N TRP A 234 2.60 -16.03 9.86
CA TRP A 234 4.00 -15.69 9.60
C TRP A 234 4.37 -14.33 10.20
N TYR A 235 3.55 -13.29 10.01
CA TYR A 235 3.77 -11.99 10.65
C TYR A 235 3.80 -12.10 12.16
N ARG A 236 2.84 -12.80 12.75
CA ARG A 236 2.75 -13.05 14.20
C ARG A 236 4.01 -13.71 14.76
N LYS A 237 4.58 -14.65 14.03
CA LYS A 237 5.80 -15.38 14.44
C LYS A 237 7.07 -14.53 14.31
N ASN A 238 7.13 -13.62 13.34
CA ASN A 238 8.35 -12.90 13.00
C ASN A 238 8.35 -11.44 13.49
N ALA A 239 7.24 -10.91 13.96
CA ALA A 239 7.19 -9.62 14.63
C ALA A 239 7.92 -9.70 15.98
N VAL A 240 8.78 -8.73 16.24
CA VAL A 240 9.55 -8.61 17.52
C VAL A 240 8.87 -7.68 18.51
N SER A 241 7.87 -6.93 18.07
CA SER A 241 7.06 -6.01 18.87
C SER A 241 5.67 -6.57 19.12
N ASP A 242 4.83 -5.83 19.87
CA ASP A 242 3.41 -6.19 20.03
C ASP A 242 2.71 -6.32 18.68
N PHE A 243 2.19 -7.53 18.41
CA PHE A 243 1.53 -7.86 17.16
C PHE A 243 0.05 -8.17 17.39
N GLN A 244 -0.80 -7.53 16.59
CA GLN A 244 -2.22 -7.84 16.51
C GLN A 244 -2.66 -7.84 15.04
N SER A 245 -3.72 -8.55 14.74
CA SER A 245 -4.30 -8.61 13.40
C SER A 245 -5.80 -8.33 13.45
N ALA A 246 -6.34 -7.80 12.35
CA ALA A 246 -7.77 -7.61 12.15
C ALA A 246 -8.20 -8.26 10.83
N GLU A 247 -9.22 -9.09 10.92
CA GLU A 247 -9.85 -9.74 9.79
C GLU A 247 -10.93 -8.85 9.18
N PHE A 248 -10.98 -8.80 7.84
CA PHE A 248 -12.00 -8.11 7.08
C PHE A 248 -12.85 -9.15 6.34
N PRO A 249 -13.94 -9.65 6.96
CA PRO A 249 -14.76 -10.70 6.38
C PRO A 249 -15.49 -10.20 5.13
N ASN A 250 -15.70 -11.12 4.18
CA ASN A 250 -16.36 -10.85 2.89
C ASN A 250 -15.69 -9.75 2.07
N SER A 251 -14.38 -9.58 2.24
CA SER A 251 -13.58 -8.60 1.52
C SER A 251 -12.58 -9.24 0.58
N THR A 252 -12.18 -8.47 -0.43
CA THR A 252 -11.07 -8.78 -1.32
C THR A 252 -9.83 -7.97 -0.94
N HIS A 253 -8.79 -8.01 -1.76
CA HIS A 253 -7.61 -7.14 -1.62
C HIS A 253 -7.98 -5.64 -1.48
N LEU A 254 -9.18 -5.25 -1.91
CA LEU A 254 -9.71 -3.89 -1.81
C LEU A 254 -10.43 -3.61 -0.47
N LEU A 255 -10.07 -4.30 0.61
CA LEU A 255 -10.71 -4.26 1.92
C LEU A 255 -11.07 -2.86 2.43
N ILE A 256 -10.25 -1.85 2.15
CA ILE A 256 -10.46 -0.47 2.57
C ILE A 256 -11.62 0.19 1.79
N ALA A 257 -11.64 -0.02 0.47
CA ALA A 257 -12.70 0.52 -0.39
C ALA A 257 -14.04 -0.21 -0.21
N GLU A 258 -13.99 -1.51 0.12
CA GLU A 258 -15.17 -2.34 0.32
C GLU A 258 -15.79 -2.15 1.71
N ASN A 259 -14.96 -1.90 2.73
CA ASN A 259 -15.39 -1.74 4.12
C ASN A 259 -14.73 -0.50 4.79
N PRO A 260 -14.92 0.73 4.28
CA PRO A 260 -14.24 1.92 4.79
C PRO A 260 -14.57 2.24 6.25
N ARG A 261 -15.82 1.95 6.69
CA ARG A 261 -16.25 2.13 8.08
C ARG A 261 -15.58 1.15 9.02
N HIS A 262 -15.57 -0.14 8.67
CA HIS A 262 -14.87 -1.16 9.47
C HIS A 262 -13.37 -0.87 9.54
N PHE A 263 -12.77 -0.42 8.43
CA PHE A 263 -11.38 0.01 8.45
C PHE A 263 -11.16 1.18 9.42
N ALA A 264 -12.01 2.20 9.40
CA ALA A 264 -11.91 3.34 10.32
C ALA A 264 -12.09 2.91 11.78
N GLU A 265 -13.03 2.00 12.08
CA GLU A 265 -13.26 1.44 13.41
C GLU A 265 -12.05 0.68 13.93
N GLU A 266 -11.41 -0.15 13.09
CA GLU A 266 -10.18 -0.86 13.47
C GLU A 266 -9.01 0.11 13.71
N ILE A 267 -8.88 1.16 12.90
CA ILE A 267 -7.89 2.22 13.15
C ILE A 267 -8.22 2.98 14.44
N GLU A 268 -9.49 3.30 14.70
CA GLU A 268 -9.90 4.02 15.90
C GLU A 268 -9.52 3.28 17.19
N LYS A 269 -9.64 1.95 17.24
CA LYS A 269 -9.21 1.12 18.38
C LYS A 269 -7.72 1.27 18.71
N LEU A 270 -6.93 1.74 17.75
CA LEU A 270 -5.50 1.95 17.90
C LEU A 270 -5.12 3.37 18.36
N LEU A 271 -6.09 4.31 18.44
CA LEU A 271 -5.88 5.68 18.89
C LEU A 271 -5.85 5.75 20.45
N LYS A 272 -5.36 6.88 20.97
CA LYS A 272 -5.25 7.12 22.44
C LYS A 272 -6.36 8.04 22.94
#